data_4d7b05ebb7b4fed68a247814cf3c29d4
#
_entry.id   4d7b05ebb7b4fed68a247814cf3c29d4
#
_cell.length_a   1.000
_cell.length_b   1.000
_cell.length_c   1.000
_cell.angle_alpha   90.00
_cell.angle_beta   90.00
_cell.angle_gamma   90.00
#
_symmetry.space_group_name_H-M   'P 1'
#
loop_
_entity.id
_entity.type
_entity.pdbx_description
1 polymer ?
#
loop_
_entity_poly.entity_id
_entity_poly.type
_entity_poly.pdbx_seq_one_letter_code
_entity_poly.pdbx_strand_id
1 'polypeptide(L)'
;MVPAFFSKAMILFNCDYSEGAHADILRRMAETNMEQTAGYGEDPYCDQARKLIAGLCGRTDLDIHFLIGGTQTNFTVIAAALRPHQCVLCADTGHINVHESGAVEACGHKVSAIPSPDGKLTARQIEEAWHAHWDDETREHMPQPRMVYISQPTELGTIYSRKELQEISGVCRRRGLYLYMDGARLGYGLCDEDNDLDLPAIASLCDAFYIGGTKVGALFGEALV
;
A
#
# COMPACT_ATOMS: atom_id res chain seq x y z
N MET A 1 17.20 18.70 -32.53
CA MET A 1 15.88 19.36 -32.72
C MET A 1 14.85 18.24 -32.79
N VAL A 2 14.18 17.97 -31.69
CA VAL A 2 13.10 16.98 -31.62
C VAL A 2 11.86 17.67 -32.18
N PRO A 3 11.13 17.08 -33.14
CA PRO A 3 9.94 17.72 -33.69
C PRO A 3 8.88 17.85 -32.56
N ALA A 4 8.35 19.06 -32.44
CA ALA A 4 7.20 19.33 -31.57
C ALA A 4 5.93 18.72 -32.21
N PHE A 5 5.65 17.47 -31.93
CA PHE A 5 4.35 16.84 -32.15
C PHE A 5 3.48 16.95 -30.88
N PHE A 6 3.04 18.14 -30.57
CA PHE A 6 1.93 18.31 -29.63
C PHE A 6 0.82 19.12 -30.29
N SER A 7 0.07 18.46 -31.16
CA SER A 7 -1.31 18.86 -31.41
C SER A 7 -2.07 18.70 -30.08
N LYS A 8 -2.99 19.62 -29.75
CA LYS A 8 -3.83 19.68 -28.54
C LYS A 8 -3.84 18.36 -27.78
N ALA A 9 -3.03 18.27 -26.71
CA ALA A 9 -2.94 17.04 -25.91
C ALA A 9 -4.32 16.73 -25.34
N MET A 10 -4.88 15.60 -25.75
CA MET A 10 -6.08 15.06 -25.14
C MET A 10 -5.71 14.58 -23.74
N ILE A 11 -6.41 15.06 -22.72
CA ILE A 11 -6.22 14.58 -21.34
C ILE A 11 -6.97 13.24 -21.23
N LEU A 12 -6.26 12.20 -20.88
CA LEU A 12 -6.79 10.84 -20.75
C LEU A 12 -6.96 10.52 -19.26
N PHE A 13 -8.15 10.07 -18.88
CA PHE A 13 -8.47 9.65 -17.51
C PHE A 13 -8.68 8.13 -17.35
N ASN A 14 -8.23 7.36 -18.31
CA ASN A 14 -8.36 5.90 -18.30
C ASN A 14 -7.27 5.20 -17.45
N CYS A 15 -6.21 5.92 -17.07
CA CYS A 15 -5.07 5.39 -16.34
C CYS A 15 -4.35 6.54 -15.61
N ASP A 16 -4.06 6.37 -14.33
CA ASP A 16 -3.40 7.36 -13.47
C ASP A 16 -1.89 7.16 -13.32
N TYR A 17 -1.29 6.37 -14.22
CA TYR A 17 0.17 6.14 -14.32
C TYR A 17 0.68 6.21 -15.76
N SER A 18 0.04 7.06 -16.60
CA SER A 18 0.42 7.23 -18.01
C SER A 18 1.54 8.24 -18.22
N GLU A 19 1.71 9.19 -17.31
CA GLU A 19 2.78 10.18 -17.37
C GLU A 19 4.07 9.65 -16.74
N GLY A 20 5.19 10.29 -17.12
CA GLY A 20 6.51 10.01 -16.55
C GLY A 20 6.75 10.71 -15.22
N ALA A 21 8.02 10.80 -14.83
CA ALA A 21 8.41 11.46 -13.60
C ALA A 21 8.32 12.99 -13.69
N HIS A 22 8.20 13.63 -12.52
CA HIS A 22 8.36 15.08 -12.39
C HIS A 22 9.70 15.54 -12.98
N ALA A 23 9.72 16.70 -13.63
CA ALA A 23 10.90 17.21 -14.33
C ALA A 23 12.17 17.26 -13.47
N ASP A 24 12.06 17.58 -12.19
CA ASP A 24 13.20 17.62 -11.28
C ASP A 24 13.78 16.22 -11.01
N ILE A 25 12.94 15.18 -10.98
CA ILE A 25 13.39 13.79 -10.84
C ILE A 25 14.18 13.39 -12.10
N LEU A 26 13.64 13.66 -13.29
CA LEU A 26 14.34 13.37 -14.55
C LEU A 26 15.68 14.12 -14.64
N ARG A 27 15.73 15.39 -14.23
CA ARG A 27 16.96 16.17 -14.16
C ARG A 27 17.95 15.53 -13.20
N ARG A 28 17.52 15.16 -12.00
CA ARG A 28 18.38 14.50 -11.00
C ARG A 28 18.90 13.15 -11.46
N MET A 29 18.07 12.35 -12.10
CA MET A 29 18.49 11.08 -12.72
C MET A 29 19.58 11.30 -13.78
N ALA A 30 19.44 12.34 -14.63
CA ALA A 30 20.45 12.66 -15.64
C ALA A 30 21.78 13.12 -14.98
N GLU A 31 21.72 13.92 -13.91
CA GLU A 31 22.90 14.40 -13.21
C GLU A 31 23.70 13.27 -12.54
N THR A 32 23.01 12.26 -11.99
CA THR A 32 23.61 11.16 -11.24
C THR A 32 23.85 9.90 -12.07
N ASN A 33 23.45 9.89 -13.34
CA ASN A 33 23.43 8.70 -14.19
C ASN A 33 24.79 7.97 -14.32
N MET A 34 25.87 8.72 -14.22
CA MET A 34 27.23 8.16 -14.32
C MET A 34 27.91 7.88 -12.97
N GLU A 35 27.21 8.11 -11.88
CA GLU A 35 27.73 7.81 -10.54
C GLU A 35 27.71 6.29 -10.29
N GLN A 36 28.80 5.78 -9.75
CA GLN A 36 28.91 4.37 -9.39
C GLN A 36 28.57 4.20 -7.91
N THR A 37 27.43 3.58 -7.63
CA THR A 37 26.96 3.33 -6.28
C THR A 37 26.81 1.83 -6.00
N ALA A 38 26.72 1.44 -4.74
CA ALA A 38 26.33 0.09 -4.36
C ALA A 38 24.90 -0.21 -4.87
N GLY A 39 24.64 -1.50 -5.14
CA GLY A 39 23.29 -1.95 -5.52
C GLY A 39 22.47 -2.38 -4.29
N TYR A 40 21.28 -2.92 -4.57
CA TYR A 40 20.42 -3.59 -3.58
C TYR A 40 19.91 -2.67 -2.45
N GLY A 41 19.82 -1.37 -2.71
CA GLY A 41 19.36 -0.39 -1.73
C GLY A 41 20.40 -0.02 -0.65
N GLU A 42 21.66 -0.37 -0.87
CA GLU A 42 22.81 -0.10 0.04
C GLU A 42 23.56 1.19 -0.36
N ASP A 43 22.96 1.97 -1.25
CA ASP A 43 23.54 3.22 -1.76
C ASP A 43 23.17 4.43 -0.89
N PRO A 44 23.93 5.53 -0.98
CA PRO A 44 23.68 6.74 -0.18
C PRO A 44 22.32 7.41 -0.43
N TYR A 45 21.75 7.24 -1.64
CA TYR A 45 20.45 7.80 -1.99
C TYR A 45 19.33 7.07 -1.26
N CYS A 46 19.37 5.74 -1.24
CA CYS A 46 18.44 4.92 -0.46
C CYS A 46 18.55 5.23 1.04
N ASP A 47 19.77 5.38 1.57
CA ASP A 47 19.95 5.75 2.98
C ASP A 47 19.39 7.12 3.32
N GLN A 48 19.58 8.10 2.44
CA GLN A 48 19.01 9.42 2.62
C GLN A 48 17.48 9.38 2.55
N ALA A 49 16.93 8.64 1.60
CA ALA A 49 15.48 8.48 1.44
C ALA A 49 14.86 7.81 2.69
N ARG A 50 15.46 6.75 3.22
CA ARG A 50 15.02 6.12 4.49
C ARG A 50 14.97 7.12 5.64
N LYS A 51 16.02 7.93 5.81
CA LYS A 51 16.09 8.95 6.88
C LYS A 51 15.01 10.01 6.72
N LEU A 52 14.75 10.46 5.50
CA LEU A 52 13.70 11.44 5.22
C LEU A 52 12.31 10.86 5.51
N ILE A 53 12.02 9.65 5.05
CA ILE A 53 10.73 8.98 5.29
C ILE A 53 10.53 8.72 6.78
N ALA A 54 11.53 8.17 7.48
CA ALA A 54 11.47 7.97 8.92
C ALA A 54 11.21 9.27 9.69
N GLY A 55 11.88 10.36 9.28
CA GLY A 55 11.65 11.70 9.83
C GLY A 55 10.22 12.20 9.61
N LEU A 56 9.66 11.99 8.42
CA LEU A 56 8.26 12.34 8.11
C LEU A 56 7.26 11.49 8.90
N CYS A 57 7.59 10.23 9.19
CA CYS A 57 6.79 9.35 10.05
C CYS A 57 6.97 9.65 11.55
N GLY A 58 7.89 10.54 11.92
CA GLY A 58 8.17 10.87 13.31
C GLY A 58 8.78 9.73 14.14
N ARG A 59 9.42 8.75 13.48
CA ARG A 59 9.97 7.53 14.09
C ARG A 59 11.38 7.26 13.56
N THR A 60 12.21 6.61 14.38
CA THR A 60 13.59 6.23 14.04
C THR A 60 13.81 4.72 14.01
N ASP A 61 12.78 3.95 14.36
CA ASP A 61 12.78 2.49 14.50
C ASP A 61 12.01 1.80 13.36
N LEU A 62 11.92 2.47 12.20
CA LEU A 62 11.26 1.94 11.01
C LEU A 62 12.27 1.26 10.08
N ASP A 63 11.90 0.06 9.62
CA ASP A 63 12.55 -0.58 8.48
C ASP A 63 11.86 -0.10 7.19
N ILE A 64 12.65 0.41 6.25
CA ILE A 64 12.13 0.97 5.01
C ILE A 64 12.80 0.29 3.82
N HIS A 65 11.99 -0.30 2.94
CA HIS A 65 12.42 -1.02 1.75
C HIS A 65 11.87 -0.37 0.50
N PHE A 66 12.66 -0.32 -0.57
CA PHE A 66 12.22 0.20 -1.87
C PHE A 66 11.94 -0.96 -2.82
N LEU A 67 10.73 -0.99 -3.36
CA LEU A 67 10.24 -1.99 -4.30
C LEU A 67 9.80 -1.32 -5.60
N ILE A 68 9.70 -2.07 -6.70
CA ILE A 68 9.52 -1.48 -8.04
C ILE A 68 8.08 -1.05 -8.29
N GLY A 69 7.09 -1.75 -7.72
CA GLY A 69 5.68 -1.46 -8.00
C GLY A 69 4.73 -2.05 -6.96
N GLY A 70 3.50 -1.54 -6.94
CA GLY A 70 2.49 -1.87 -5.92
C GLY A 70 2.16 -3.36 -5.83
N THR A 71 1.91 -4.03 -6.95
CA THR A 71 1.64 -5.48 -6.97
C THR A 71 2.79 -6.27 -6.36
N GLN A 72 4.05 -5.94 -6.71
CA GLN A 72 5.21 -6.58 -6.10
C GLN A 72 5.26 -6.33 -4.58
N THR A 73 4.97 -5.11 -4.15
CA THR A 73 4.93 -4.75 -2.74
C THR A 73 3.86 -5.56 -2.01
N ASN A 74 2.65 -5.62 -2.55
CA ASN A 74 1.51 -6.31 -1.95
C ASN A 74 1.79 -7.80 -1.74
N PHE A 75 2.17 -8.54 -2.78
CA PHE A 75 2.42 -9.97 -2.61
C PHE A 75 3.67 -10.25 -1.77
N THR A 76 4.68 -9.37 -1.79
CA THR A 76 5.88 -9.52 -0.96
C THR A 76 5.54 -9.39 0.52
N VAL A 77 4.79 -8.36 0.92
CA VAL A 77 4.36 -8.16 2.31
C VAL A 77 3.50 -9.33 2.78
N ILE A 78 2.51 -9.72 1.98
CA ILE A 78 1.59 -10.81 2.32
C ILE A 78 2.35 -12.13 2.47
N ALA A 79 3.22 -12.46 1.52
CA ALA A 79 4.00 -13.71 1.56
C ALA A 79 5.04 -13.73 2.70
N ALA A 80 5.61 -12.57 3.07
CA ALA A 80 6.56 -12.48 4.17
C ALA A 80 5.87 -12.59 5.55
N ALA A 81 4.65 -12.05 5.69
CA ALA A 81 3.95 -11.96 6.96
C ALA A 81 3.07 -13.17 7.28
N LEU A 82 2.55 -13.86 6.26
CA LEU A 82 1.58 -14.94 6.43
C LEU A 82 2.22 -16.33 6.31
N ARG A 83 1.63 -17.28 7.05
CA ARG A 83 1.90 -18.72 6.87
C ARG A 83 0.95 -19.30 5.82
N PRO A 84 1.28 -20.43 5.16
CA PRO A 84 0.49 -20.99 4.05
C PRO A 84 -1.00 -21.22 4.33
N HIS A 85 -1.39 -21.51 5.59
CA HIS A 85 -2.79 -21.71 5.99
C HIS A 85 -3.51 -20.40 6.35
N GLN A 86 -2.83 -19.25 6.27
CA GLN A 86 -3.38 -17.97 6.64
C GLN A 86 -3.86 -17.20 5.42
N CYS A 87 -4.85 -16.33 5.62
CA CYS A 87 -5.43 -15.49 4.58
C CYS A 87 -5.40 -14.01 4.95
N VAL A 88 -5.54 -13.18 3.93
CA VAL A 88 -5.68 -11.73 4.03
C VAL A 88 -7.14 -11.33 3.78
N LEU A 89 -7.71 -10.53 4.69
CA LEU A 89 -9.03 -9.91 4.53
C LEU A 89 -8.88 -8.60 3.77
N CYS A 90 -9.74 -8.34 2.79
CA CYS A 90 -9.82 -7.06 2.08
C CYS A 90 -11.25 -6.73 1.70
N ALA A 91 -11.53 -5.49 1.30
CA ALA A 91 -12.78 -5.17 0.61
C ALA A 91 -12.88 -5.95 -0.71
N ASP A 92 -14.09 -6.29 -1.15
CA ASP A 92 -14.31 -6.99 -2.43
C ASP A 92 -13.80 -6.21 -3.64
N THR A 93 -13.70 -4.89 -3.55
CA THR A 93 -13.08 -3.98 -4.52
C THR A 93 -11.56 -3.85 -4.36
N GLY A 94 -10.97 -4.42 -3.30
CA GLY A 94 -9.55 -4.27 -2.97
C GLY A 94 -8.64 -4.72 -4.11
N HIS A 95 -7.56 -3.97 -4.36
CA HIS A 95 -6.69 -4.17 -5.53
C HIS A 95 -6.14 -5.60 -5.62
N ILE A 96 -5.74 -6.18 -4.48
CA ILE A 96 -5.25 -7.57 -4.41
C ILE A 96 -6.30 -8.62 -4.79
N ASN A 97 -7.60 -8.27 -4.70
CA ASN A 97 -8.70 -9.17 -5.07
C ASN A 97 -9.04 -9.08 -6.57
N VAL A 98 -8.97 -7.88 -7.19
CA VAL A 98 -9.56 -7.65 -8.52
C VAL A 98 -8.57 -7.27 -9.61
N HIS A 99 -7.37 -6.75 -9.28
CA HIS A 99 -6.47 -6.13 -10.27
C HIS A 99 -5.05 -6.70 -10.34
N GLU A 100 -4.71 -7.72 -9.56
CA GLU A 100 -3.33 -8.25 -9.51
C GLU A 100 -3.17 -9.62 -10.17
N SER A 101 -4.14 -10.05 -10.96
CA SER A 101 -4.08 -11.31 -11.74
C SER A 101 -3.76 -12.55 -10.87
N GLY A 102 -4.23 -12.56 -9.62
CA GLY A 102 -3.97 -13.65 -8.68
C GLY A 102 -2.54 -13.71 -8.13
N ALA A 103 -1.86 -12.58 -8.01
CA ALA A 103 -0.47 -12.54 -7.50
C ALA A 103 -0.35 -13.05 -6.06
N VAL A 104 -1.32 -12.76 -5.20
CA VAL A 104 -1.35 -13.24 -3.82
C VAL A 104 -1.60 -14.74 -3.76
N GLU A 105 -2.53 -15.25 -4.57
CA GLU A 105 -2.83 -16.67 -4.69
C GLU A 105 -1.64 -17.46 -5.26
N ALA A 106 -0.90 -16.86 -6.20
CA ALA A 106 0.32 -17.44 -6.75
C ALA A 106 1.42 -17.60 -5.69
N CYS A 107 1.41 -16.77 -4.64
CA CYS A 107 2.29 -16.90 -3.48
C CYS A 107 1.77 -17.89 -2.42
N GLY A 108 0.63 -18.55 -2.68
CA GLY A 108 0.07 -19.59 -1.82
C GLY A 108 -0.87 -19.08 -0.73
N HIS A 109 -1.36 -17.84 -0.81
CA HIS A 109 -2.27 -17.26 0.16
C HIS A 109 -3.65 -16.97 -0.44
N LYS A 110 -4.68 -17.15 0.37
CA LYS A 110 -6.05 -16.80 -0.02
C LYS A 110 -6.33 -15.33 0.26
N VAL A 111 -6.91 -14.64 -0.70
CA VAL A 111 -7.61 -13.39 -0.49
C VAL A 111 -9.05 -13.70 -0.08
N SER A 112 -9.47 -13.20 1.09
CA SER A 112 -10.84 -13.33 1.61
C SER A 112 -11.53 -11.98 1.52
N ALA A 113 -12.30 -11.81 0.45
CA ALA A 113 -12.99 -10.57 0.15
C ALA A 113 -14.26 -10.40 1.01
N ILE A 114 -14.46 -9.20 1.51
CA ILE A 114 -15.62 -8.78 2.31
C ILE A 114 -16.39 -7.72 1.50
N PRO A 115 -17.71 -7.89 1.28
CA PRO A 115 -18.51 -6.90 0.57
C PRO A 115 -18.42 -5.52 1.19
N SER A 116 -18.14 -4.50 0.36
CA SER A 116 -18.05 -3.11 0.78
C SER A 116 -18.70 -2.18 -0.25
N PRO A 117 -19.64 -1.32 0.15
CA PRO A 117 -20.31 -0.42 -0.77
C PRO A 117 -19.45 0.77 -1.21
N ASP A 118 -18.41 1.10 -0.46
CA ASP A 118 -17.57 2.28 -0.66
C ASP A 118 -16.06 1.95 -0.72
N GLY A 119 -15.71 0.66 -0.75
CA GLY A 119 -14.34 0.17 -0.79
C GLY A 119 -13.63 0.15 0.56
N LYS A 120 -14.26 0.63 1.64
CA LYS A 120 -13.69 0.60 3.00
C LYS A 120 -14.16 -0.62 3.77
N LEU A 121 -13.26 -1.21 4.56
CA LEU A 121 -13.63 -2.14 5.61
C LEU A 121 -13.95 -1.39 6.90
N THR A 122 -14.90 -1.87 7.65
CA THR A 122 -15.20 -1.39 9.00
C THR A 122 -14.63 -2.32 10.05
N ALA A 123 -14.34 -1.78 11.23
CA ALA A 123 -13.92 -2.58 12.38
C ALA A 123 -14.91 -3.71 12.70
N ARG A 124 -16.23 -3.46 12.54
CA ARG A 124 -17.28 -4.46 12.73
C ARG A 124 -17.18 -5.63 11.75
N GLN A 125 -16.98 -5.35 10.46
CA GLN A 125 -16.84 -6.40 9.44
C GLN A 125 -15.60 -7.27 9.68
N ILE A 126 -14.49 -6.67 10.13
CA ILE A 126 -13.27 -7.40 10.48
C ILE A 126 -13.52 -8.30 11.70
N GLU A 127 -14.21 -7.79 12.72
CA GLU A 127 -14.59 -8.55 13.91
C GLU A 127 -15.51 -9.74 13.53
N GLU A 128 -16.52 -9.50 12.69
CA GLU A 128 -17.44 -10.52 12.18
C GLU A 128 -16.69 -11.60 11.39
N ALA A 129 -15.75 -11.21 10.50
CA ALA A 129 -14.94 -12.17 9.74
C ALA A 129 -14.00 -12.99 10.65
N TRP A 130 -13.45 -12.37 11.70
CA TRP A 130 -12.66 -13.07 12.70
C TRP A 130 -13.50 -14.09 13.45
N HIS A 131 -14.69 -13.72 13.92
CA HIS A 131 -15.63 -14.63 14.61
C HIS A 131 -16.11 -15.75 13.71
N ALA A 132 -16.42 -15.47 12.44
CA ALA A 132 -16.83 -16.48 11.46
C ALA A 132 -15.81 -17.63 11.31
N HIS A 133 -14.53 -17.35 11.54
CA HIS A 133 -13.49 -18.38 11.56
C HIS A 133 -13.36 -19.03 12.95
N TRP A 134 -13.19 -18.21 14.02
CA TRP A 134 -12.80 -18.75 15.33
C TRP A 134 -13.93 -19.43 16.08
N ASP A 135 -15.18 -19.08 15.82
CA ASP A 135 -16.36 -19.67 16.45
C ASP A 135 -16.88 -20.91 15.67
N ASP A 136 -16.30 -21.21 14.49
CA ASP A 136 -16.64 -22.38 13.69
C ASP A 136 -15.94 -23.62 14.26
N GLU A 137 -16.71 -24.70 14.47
CA GLU A 137 -16.18 -25.98 14.95
C GLU A 137 -15.24 -26.66 13.96
N THR A 138 -15.34 -26.31 12.66
CA THR A 138 -14.53 -26.86 11.57
C THR A 138 -13.41 -25.92 11.12
N ARG A 139 -13.08 -24.90 11.89
CA ARG A 139 -12.09 -23.86 11.56
C ARG A 139 -10.73 -24.41 11.10
N GLU A 140 -10.35 -25.60 11.55
CA GLU A 140 -9.09 -26.25 11.16
C GLU A 140 -9.03 -26.58 9.66
N HIS A 141 -10.19 -26.60 8.98
CA HIS A 141 -10.31 -26.81 7.54
C HIS A 141 -10.44 -25.50 6.75
N MET A 142 -10.43 -24.34 7.43
CA MET A 142 -10.64 -23.04 6.84
C MET A 142 -9.33 -22.21 6.82
N PRO A 143 -9.13 -21.36 5.80
CA PRO A 143 -8.04 -20.37 5.84
C PRO A 143 -8.20 -19.44 7.03
N GLN A 144 -7.15 -19.30 7.82
CA GLN A 144 -7.17 -18.51 9.05
C GLN A 144 -6.94 -17.00 8.73
N PRO A 145 -7.85 -16.10 9.08
CA PRO A 145 -7.61 -14.66 8.98
C PRO A 145 -6.39 -14.25 9.82
N ARG A 146 -5.42 -13.57 9.20
CA ARG A 146 -4.22 -13.10 9.89
C ARG A 146 -3.81 -11.70 9.51
N MET A 147 -4.26 -11.18 8.38
CA MET A 147 -3.96 -9.84 7.90
C MET A 147 -5.23 -9.17 7.42
N VAL A 148 -5.33 -7.87 7.68
CA VAL A 148 -6.30 -6.96 7.07
C VAL A 148 -5.54 -6.06 6.12
N TYR A 149 -5.97 -6.06 4.86
CA TYR A 149 -5.48 -5.17 3.80
C TYR A 149 -6.52 -4.08 3.55
N ILE A 150 -6.07 -2.84 3.53
CA ILE A 150 -6.86 -1.66 3.17
C ILE A 150 -6.08 -0.80 2.18
N SER A 151 -6.78 -0.02 1.36
CA SER A 151 -6.16 0.96 0.44
C SER A 151 -6.46 2.39 0.89
N GLN A 152 -5.49 3.29 0.80
CA GLN A 152 -5.66 4.72 1.14
C GLN A 152 -5.07 5.60 0.04
N PRO A 153 -5.91 6.33 -0.72
CA PRO A 153 -7.37 6.16 -0.91
C PRO A 153 -7.75 4.77 -1.44
N THR A 154 -9.03 4.41 -1.27
CA THR A 154 -9.54 3.16 -1.83
C THR A 154 -9.63 3.20 -3.36
N GLU A 155 -9.87 2.06 -3.99
CA GLU A 155 -10.08 1.95 -5.44
C GLU A 155 -11.31 2.71 -5.94
N LEU A 156 -12.24 3.05 -5.04
CA LEU A 156 -13.43 3.87 -5.31
C LEU A 156 -13.23 5.35 -5.01
N GLY A 157 -12.01 5.74 -4.56
CA GLY A 157 -11.66 7.13 -4.27
C GLY A 157 -12.09 7.62 -2.88
N THR A 158 -12.60 6.76 -2.03
CA THR A 158 -12.90 7.11 -0.63
C THR A 158 -11.64 7.09 0.21
N ILE A 159 -11.64 7.82 1.32
CA ILE A 159 -10.53 7.87 2.28
C ILE A 159 -10.98 7.40 3.66
N TYR A 160 -10.08 6.71 4.37
CA TYR A 160 -10.26 6.42 5.79
C TYR A 160 -9.97 7.67 6.62
N SER A 161 -10.87 8.00 7.54
CA SER A 161 -10.59 8.97 8.58
C SER A 161 -9.67 8.39 9.66
N ARG A 162 -9.05 9.26 10.46
CA ARG A 162 -8.26 8.87 11.63
C ARG A 162 -9.04 7.98 12.59
N LYS A 163 -10.30 8.29 12.81
CA LYS A 163 -11.18 7.50 13.69
C LYS A 163 -11.41 6.09 13.13
N GLU A 164 -11.77 5.96 11.86
CA GLU A 164 -11.98 4.65 11.23
C GLU A 164 -10.69 3.80 11.28
N LEU A 165 -9.54 4.39 10.97
CA LEU A 165 -8.26 3.69 11.02
C LEU A 165 -7.90 3.27 12.46
N GLN A 166 -8.18 4.09 13.47
CA GLN A 166 -7.98 3.73 14.87
C GLN A 166 -8.88 2.57 15.31
N GLU A 167 -10.14 2.56 14.89
CA GLU A 167 -11.08 1.48 15.18
C GLU A 167 -10.61 0.15 14.55
N ILE A 168 -10.19 0.17 13.29
CA ILE A 168 -9.63 -0.99 12.59
C ILE A 168 -8.35 -1.49 13.27
N SER A 169 -7.40 -0.59 13.51
CA SER A 169 -6.14 -0.92 14.21
C SER A 169 -6.41 -1.54 15.59
N GLY A 170 -7.40 -1.00 16.32
CA GLY A 170 -7.83 -1.52 17.61
C GLY A 170 -8.33 -2.96 17.52
N VAL A 171 -9.16 -3.30 16.54
CA VAL A 171 -9.61 -4.68 16.29
C VAL A 171 -8.44 -5.57 15.90
N CYS A 172 -7.60 -5.14 14.96
CA CYS A 172 -6.44 -5.91 14.51
C CYS A 172 -5.54 -6.30 15.70
N ARG A 173 -5.21 -5.34 16.57
CA ARG A 173 -4.40 -5.58 17.76
C ARG A 173 -5.05 -6.55 18.74
N ARG A 174 -6.34 -6.38 19.04
CA ARG A 174 -7.05 -7.29 19.95
C ARG A 174 -7.14 -8.72 19.43
N ARG A 175 -7.26 -8.88 18.10
CA ARG A 175 -7.43 -10.19 17.44
C ARG A 175 -6.14 -10.79 16.92
N GLY A 176 -5.01 -10.10 17.10
CA GLY A 176 -3.70 -10.53 16.62
C GLY A 176 -3.64 -10.58 15.09
N LEU A 177 -4.32 -9.68 14.40
CA LEU A 177 -4.25 -9.49 12.95
C LEU A 177 -3.22 -8.42 12.62
N TYR A 178 -2.49 -8.59 11.53
CA TYR A 178 -1.70 -7.52 10.95
C TYR A 178 -2.60 -6.53 10.22
N LEU A 179 -2.31 -5.24 10.32
CA LEU A 179 -2.93 -4.20 9.52
C LEU A 179 -1.92 -3.69 8.48
N TYR A 180 -2.20 -3.97 7.21
CA TYR A 180 -1.40 -3.53 6.07
C TYR A 180 -2.17 -2.53 5.22
N MET A 181 -1.56 -1.37 4.94
CA MET A 181 -2.16 -0.31 4.13
C MET A 181 -1.45 -0.18 2.77
N ASP A 182 -2.18 -0.41 1.71
CA ASP A 182 -1.80 -0.07 0.34
C ASP A 182 -1.87 1.44 0.15
N GLY A 183 -0.73 2.04 -0.09
CA GLY A 183 -0.59 3.47 -0.30
C GLY A 183 -0.26 3.86 -1.75
N ALA A 184 -0.73 3.09 -2.76
CA ALA A 184 -0.44 3.38 -4.18
C ALA A 184 -0.75 4.83 -4.57
N ARG A 185 -1.72 5.44 -3.91
CA ARG A 185 -2.13 6.84 -4.11
C ARG A 185 -2.08 7.66 -2.82
N LEU A 186 -1.29 7.22 -1.83
CA LEU A 186 -1.26 7.84 -0.50
C LEU A 186 -0.93 9.33 -0.57
N GLY A 187 -0.04 9.74 -1.47
CA GLY A 187 0.29 11.15 -1.66
C GLY A 187 -0.92 12.01 -2.01
N TYR A 188 -1.84 11.52 -2.83
CA TYR A 188 -3.09 12.21 -3.13
C TYR A 188 -4.01 12.25 -1.91
N GLY A 189 -4.18 11.11 -1.22
CA GLY A 189 -5.01 11.05 -0.03
C GLY A 189 -4.56 11.98 1.09
N LEU A 190 -3.24 12.14 1.28
CA LEU A 190 -2.68 13.05 2.28
C LEU A 190 -2.91 14.53 1.95
N CYS A 191 -3.14 14.87 0.67
CA CYS A 191 -3.41 16.23 0.21
C CYS A 191 -4.91 16.54 0.04
N ASP A 192 -5.78 15.59 0.32
CA ASP A 192 -7.23 15.80 0.25
C ASP A 192 -7.71 16.73 1.36
N GLU A 193 -8.69 17.59 1.06
CA GLU A 193 -9.20 18.60 2.01
C GLU A 193 -9.96 17.96 3.18
N ASP A 194 -10.55 16.78 2.97
CA ASP A 194 -11.27 16.03 3.99
C ASP A 194 -10.36 15.06 4.77
N ASN A 195 -9.06 15.00 4.45
CA ASN A 195 -8.12 14.12 5.11
C ASN A 195 -7.69 14.64 6.49
N ASP A 196 -7.81 13.78 7.50
CA ASP A 196 -7.35 14.02 8.88
C ASP A 196 -6.18 13.11 9.30
N LEU A 197 -5.60 12.34 8.35
CA LEU A 197 -4.44 11.47 8.57
C LEU A 197 -3.14 12.17 8.19
N ASP A 198 -2.07 11.79 8.88
CA ASP A 198 -0.70 12.12 8.57
C ASP A 198 0.19 10.85 8.63
N LEU A 199 1.40 10.92 8.12
CA LEU A 199 2.33 9.79 8.13
C LEU A 199 2.64 9.27 9.54
N PRO A 200 2.83 10.13 10.57
CA PRO A 200 3.00 9.67 11.96
C PRO A 200 1.82 8.84 12.46
N ALA A 201 0.59 9.25 12.15
CA ALA A 201 -0.60 8.49 12.55
C ALA A 201 -0.65 7.14 11.83
N ILE A 202 -0.43 7.10 10.53
CA ILE A 202 -0.40 5.86 9.74
C ILE A 202 0.68 4.91 10.28
N ALA A 203 1.90 5.39 10.46
CA ALA A 203 3.02 4.61 11.00
C ALA A 203 2.80 4.10 12.43
N SER A 204 1.93 4.75 13.19
CA SER A 204 1.57 4.29 14.55
C SER A 204 0.43 3.27 14.57
N LEU A 205 -0.42 3.26 13.55
CA LEU A 205 -1.66 2.47 13.51
C LEU A 205 -1.52 1.20 12.65
N CYS A 206 -0.68 1.23 11.61
CA CYS A 206 -0.44 0.09 10.73
C CYS A 206 0.80 -0.71 11.17
N ASP A 207 0.80 -2.01 10.88
CA ASP A 207 1.98 -2.87 11.04
C ASP A 207 2.92 -2.74 9.84
N ALA A 208 2.37 -2.45 8.67
CA ALA A 208 3.10 -2.07 7.48
C ALA A 208 2.22 -1.17 6.59
N PHE A 209 2.84 -0.29 5.82
CA PHE A 209 2.19 0.47 4.76
C PHE A 209 3.22 0.84 3.69
N TYR A 210 2.78 1.21 2.50
CA TYR A 210 3.74 1.77 1.56
C TYR A 210 3.31 3.15 1.04
N ILE A 211 4.31 3.94 0.70
CA ILE A 211 4.16 5.24 0.05
C ILE A 211 4.39 5.01 -1.44
N GLY A 212 3.32 5.08 -2.22
CA GLY A 212 3.37 4.89 -3.67
C GLY A 212 4.08 6.02 -4.38
N GLY A 213 5.03 5.70 -5.24
CA GLY A 213 5.71 6.65 -6.10
C GLY A 213 5.25 6.63 -7.55
N THR A 214 4.88 5.46 -8.06
CA THR A 214 4.56 5.23 -9.47
C THR A 214 3.45 6.14 -9.99
N LYS A 215 2.39 6.37 -9.20
CA LYS A 215 1.21 7.16 -9.62
C LYS A 215 1.28 8.63 -9.23
N VAL A 216 2.28 9.02 -8.43
CA VAL A 216 2.41 10.40 -7.92
C VAL A 216 3.64 11.14 -8.49
N GLY A 217 4.07 10.73 -9.68
CA GLY A 217 5.11 11.44 -10.44
C GLY A 217 6.56 11.09 -10.06
N ALA A 218 6.80 9.94 -9.43
CA ALA A 218 8.16 9.46 -9.16
C ALA A 218 8.71 8.51 -10.25
N LEU A 219 7.98 8.28 -11.33
CA LEU A 219 8.23 7.35 -12.43
C LEU A 219 7.88 5.90 -12.06
N PHE A 220 8.51 5.35 -11.06
CA PHE A 220 8.27 4.03 -10.48
C PHE A 220 8.80 3.99 -9.04
N GLY A 221 8.45 2.93 -8.33
CA GLY A 221 8.97 2.65 -7.00
C GLY A 221 8.00 2.97 -5.89
N GLU A 222 8.05 2.10 -4.89
CA GLU A 222 7.23 2.14 -3.69
C GLU A 222 8.14 2.08 -2.48
N ALA A 223 7.90 2.92 -1.48
CA ALA A 223 8.60 2.86 -0.21
C ALA A 223 7.73 2.09 0.80
N LEU A 224 8.06 0.84 1.05
CA LEU A 224 7.45 0.01 2.10
C LEU A 224 8.04 0.39 3.46
N VAL A 225 7.18 0.68 4.41
CA VAL A 225 7.49 1.15 5.77
C VAL A 225 6.91 0.17 6.79
#